data_0a12f3d1c4e016f86965ae350e53e0ac
#
_entry.id   0a12f3d1c4e016f86965ae350e53e0ac
#
_cell.length_a   1.000
_cell.length_b   1.000
_cell.length_c   1.000
_cell.angle_alpha   90.00
_cell.angle_beta   90.00
_cell.angle_gamma   90.00
#
_symmetry.space_group_name_H-M   'P 1'
#
loop_
_entity.id
_entity.type
_entity.pdbx_description
1 polymer ?
#
loop_
_entity_poly.entity_id
_entity_poly.type
_entity_poly.pdbx_seq_one_letter_code
_entity_poly.pdbx_strand_id
1 'polypeptide(L)'
;GLGGRTIQENSYMAKYINSPETPFFKKGSNLYNLDVARTLSNKIDHVYLVEGYMDVVGLSKNGIENVVANLGTSLTDRQILILNQFFEDIIICFDGDESGYKAALRAAENSIKELQPEKQISFIFLPDGEDPDSYANKNGKTNFIDFTKQSKISIHQFIFNHYKQQTDNNPSSMAIFEKKLRSIAGTI
;
A
#
# COMPACT_ATOMS: atom_id res chain seq x y z
N GLY A 1 6.38 -15.85 12.18
CA GLY A 1 7.59 -15.04 12.32
C GLY A 1 7.47 -14.06 13.49
N LEU A 2 8.59 -13.51 13.89
CA LEU A 2 8.66 -12.45 14.92
C LEU A 2 9.26 -11.21 14.28
N GLY A 3 8.78 -10.03 14.69
CA GLY A 3 9.36 -8.73 14.34
C GLY A 3 9.82 -8.02 15.61
N GLY A 4 10.92 -7.29 15.53
CA GLY A 4 11.43 -6.45 16.60
C GLY A 4 11.81 -5.07 16.08
N ARG A 5 11.66 -4.05 16.92
CA ARG A 5 12.14 -2.69 16.68
C ARG A 5 13.13 -2.30 17.77
N THR A 6 14.28 -1.74 17.39
CA THR A 6 15.19 -1.17 18.37
C THR A 6 14.59 0.08 19.00
N ILE A 7 14.72 0.21 20.33
CA ILE A 7 14.32 1.41 21.08
C ILE A 7 15.49 2.38 21.30
N GLN A 8 16.72 2.01 20.90
CA GLN A 8 17.90 2.88 21.05
C GLN A 8 18.14 3.64 19.74
N GLU A 9 18.15 4.97 19.79
CA GLU A 9 18.34 5.85 18.63
C GLU A 9 19.75 5.80 18.03
N ASN A 10 20.75 5.31 18.73
CA ASN A 10 22.17 5.30 18.31
C ASN A 10 22.75 3.90 18.08
N SER A 11 21.95 2.91 17.74
CA SER A 11 22.47 1.58 17.48
C SER A 11 22.95 1.43 16.03
N TYR A 12 24.10 0.80 15.83
CA TYR A 12 24.54 0.32 14.51
C TYR A 12 23.65 -0.81 13.96
N MET A 13 22.59 -1.15 14.66
CA MET A 13 21.64 -2.19 14.28
C MET A 13 20.50 -1.61 13.44
N ALA A 14 19.97 -2.42 12.54
CA ALA A 14 18.80 -2.04 11.77
C ALA A 14 17.63 -1.66 12.69
N LYS A 15 16.90 -0.58 12.34
CA LYS A 15 15.72 -0.08 13.08
C LYS A 15 14.67 -1.18 13.30
N TYR A 16 14.52 -2.07 12.33
CA TYR A 16 13.61 -3.21 12.37
C TYR A 16 14.35 -4.51 12.04
N ILE A 17 14.06 -5.56 12.79
CA ILE A 17 14.58 -6.91 12.58
C ILE A 17 13.37 -7.84 12.50
N ASN A 18 13.24 -8.54 11.38
CA ASN A 18 12.22 -9.56 11.18
C ASN A 18 12.86 -10.94 11.16
N SER A 19 12.10 -11.97 11.54
CA SER A 19 12.54 -13.37 11.40
C SER A 19 13.09 -13.64 10.01
N PRO A 20 14.16 -14.44 9.88
CA PRO A 20 14.64 -14.89 8.57
C PRO A 20 13.56 -15.70 7.86
N GLU A 21 13.64 -15.79 6.55
CA GLU A 21 12.80 -16.69 5.77
C GLU A 21 13.14 -18.16 6.06
N THR A 22 12.12 -18.99 6.05
CA THR A 22 12.23 -20.43 6.23
C THR A 22 11.31 -21.13 5.21
N PRO A 23 11.41 -22.46 5.04
CA PRO A 23 10.45 -23.20 4.21
C PRO A 23 8.97 -22.96 4.60
N PHE A 24 8.72 -22.62 5.87
CA PHE A 24 7.37 -22.39 6.42
C PHE A 24 7.00 -20.90 6.55
N PHE A 25 7.95 -19.99 6.44
CA PHE A 25 7.73 -18.57 6.58
C PHE A 25 8.40 -17.80 5.44
N LYS A 26 7.60 -17.37 4.46
CA LYS A 26 8.03 -16.54 3.34
C LYS A 26 7.38 -15.16 3.45
N LYS A 27 8.17 -14.12 3.61
CA LYS A 27 7.68 -12.73 3.80
C LYS A 27 6.76 -12.28 2.67
N GLY A 28 7.15 -12.55 1.42
CA GLY A 28 6.35 -12.22 0.25
C GLY A 28 5.04 -13.01 0.07
N SER A 29 4.74 -13.96 0.97
CA SER A 29 3.48 -14.71 0.96
C SER A 29 2.68 -14.54 2.26
N ASN A 30 3.13 -13.66 3.14
CA ASN A 30 2.49 -13.39 4.41
C ASN A 30 2.25 -11.89 4.57
N LEU A 31 1.16 -11.56 5.26
CA LEU A 31 0.82 -10.20 5.66
C LEU A 31 0.60 -10.20 7.16
N TYR A 32 1.16 -9.21 7.84
CA TYR A 32 0.91 -9.01 9.27
C TYR A 32 -0.56 -8.61 9.48
N ASN A 33 -1.19 -9.15 10.51
CA ASN A 33 -2.58 -8.90 10.90
C ASN A 33 -3.66 -9.39 9.90
N LEU A 34 -3.31 -10.21 8.91
CA LEU A 34 -4.31 -10.73 7.97
C LEU A 34 -5.35 -11.63 8.65
N ASP A 35 -4.96 -12.34 9.70
CA ASP A 35 -5.83 -13.20 10.48
C ASP A 35 -6.98 -12.43 11.14
N VAL A 36 -6.74 -11.22 11.63
CA VAL A 36 -7.76 -10.31 12.16
C VAL A 36 -8.54 -9.65 11.03
N ALA A 37 -7.84 -9.00 10.09
CA ALA A 37 -8.47 -8.23 9.02
C ALA A 37 -9.48 -9.07 8.20
N ARG A 38 -9.16 -10.32 7.86
CA ARG A 38 -10.05 -11.20 7.09
C ARG A 38 -11.36 -11.53 7.82
N THR A 39 -11.40 -11.47 9.15
CA THR A 39 -12.65 -11.73 9.90
C THR A 39 -13.68 -10.63 9.70
N LEU A 40 -13.24 -9.46 9.22
CA LEU A 40 -14.06 -8.29 8.96
C LEU A 40 -14.58 -8.23 7.52
N SER A 41 -14.09 -9.08 6.62
CA SER A 41 -14.41 -9.02 5.18
C SER A 41 -15.90 -9.17 4.86
N ASN A 42 -16.68 -9.81 5.71
CA ASN A 42 -18.14 -9.89 5.57
C ASN A 42 -18.88 -8.59 5.90
N LYS A 43 -18.19 -7.60 6.49
CA LYS A 43 -18.77 -6.32 6.92
C LYS A 43 -18.12 -5.10 6.27
N ILE A 44 -16.89 -5.27 5.80
CA ILE A 44 -16.04 -4.20 5.25
C ILE A 44 -15.45 -4.73 3.95
N ASP A 45 -15.71 -4.03 2.86
CA ASP A 45 -15.29 -4.40 1.49
C ASP A 45 -13.84 -4.05 1.17
N HIS A 46 -13.17 -3.27 2.02
CA HIS A 46 -11.82 -2.79 1.78
C HIS A 46 -10.86 -3.13 2.91
N VAL A 47 -9.57 -3.13 2.58
CA VAL A 47 -8.46 -3.32 3.53
C VAL A 47 -7.40 -2.24 3.30
N TYR A 48 -6.87 -1.70 4.40
CA TYR A 48 -5.69 -0.82 4.36
C TYR A 48 -4.42 -1.67 4.34
N LEU A 49 -3.53 -1.40 3.40
CA LEU A 49 -2.19 -1.97 3.36
C LEU A 49 -1.19 -0.87 3.69
N VAL A 50 -0.43 -1.06 4.76
CA VAL A 50 0.58 -0.12 5.25
C VAL A 50 1.99 -0.74 5.16
N GLU A 51 3.04 0.07 5.28
CA GLU A 51 4.42 -0.41 5.13
C GLU A 51 4.90 -1.21 6.34
N GLY A 52 4.54 -0.76 7.54
CA GLY A 52 5.07 -1.28 8.79
C GLY A 52 4.02 -1.90 9.72
N TYR A 53 4.43 -2.90 10.47
CA TYR A 53 3.54 -3.50 11.48
C TYR A 53 3.24 -2.53 12.65
N MET A 54 4.06 -1.49 12.85
CA MET A 54 3.76 -0.44 13.84
C MET A 54 2.57 0.42 13.41
N ASP A 55 2.44 0.69 12.12
CA ASP A 55 1.27 1.40 11.57
C ASP A 55 -0.01 0.58 11.78
N VAL A 56 0.08 -0.76 11.62
CA VAL A 56 -1.04 -1.66 11.94
C VAL A 56 -1.43 -1.55 13.42
N VAL A 57 -0.45 -1.56 14.32
CA VAL A 57 -0.71 -1.43 15.77
C VAL A 57 -1.35 -0.08 16.08
N GLY A 58 -0.83 1.01 15.50
CA GLY A 58 -1.36 2.36 15.68
C GLY A 58 -2.78 2.52 15.16
N LEU A 59 -3.04 2.04 13.93
CA LEU A 59 -4.38 2.05 13.35
C LEU A 59 -5.37 1.19 14.14
N SER A 60 -4.97 -0.02 14.54
CA SER A 60 -5.80 -0.92 15.35
C SER A 60 -6.13 -0.32 16.71
N LYS A 61 -5.18 0.34 17.37
CA LYS A 61 -5.41 1.09 18.62
C LYS A 61 -6.48 2.17 18.46
N ASN A 62 -6.56 2.78 17.27
CA ASN A 62 -7.58 3.76 16.92
C ASN A 62 -8.88 3.11 16.39
N GLY A 63 -9.03 1.78 16.48
CA GLY A 63 -10.23 1.05 16.08
C GLY A 63 -10.35 0.80 14.57
N ILE A 64 -9.25 0.91 13.81
CA ILE A 64 -9.16 0.58 12.38
C ILE A 64 -8.47 -0.78 12.29
N GLU A 65 -9.26 -1.86 12.28
CA GLU A 65 -8.77 -3.23 12.37
C GLU A 65 -8.66 -3.95 11.01
N ASN A 66 -9.30 -3.41 9.97
CA ASN A 66 -9.17 -3.86 8.58
C ASN A 66 -7.87 -3.34 7.94
N VAL A 67 -6.75 -3.60 8.60
CA VAL A 67 -5.42 -3.14 8.19
C VAL A 67 -4.42 -4.28 8.24
N VAL A 68 -3.53 -4.33 7.25
CA VAL A 68 -2.45 -5.31 7.14
C VAL A 68 -1.14 -4.62 6.78
N ALA A 69 -0.01 -5.27 7.04
CA ALA A 69 1.27 -4.74 6.62
C ALA A 69 2.15 -5.79 5.93
N ASN A 70 3.03 -5.30 5.07
CA ASN A 70 4.15 -6.06 4.56
C ASN A 70 5.19 -6.34 5.66
N LEU A 71 5.97 -7.39 5.48
CA LEU A 71 6.97 -7.83 6.46
C LEU A 71 8.39 -7.40 6.05
N GLY A 72 8.57 -6.13 5.69
CA GLY A 72 9.86 -5.58 5.26
C GLY A 72 10.27 -6.02 3.85
N THR A 73 9.30 -6.25 2.98
CA THR A 73 9.48 -6.52 1.55
C THR A 73 8.57 -5.62 0.75
N SER A 74 8.87 -5.42 -0.53
CA SER A 74 7.91 -4.78 -1.45
C SER A 74 6.65 -5.63 -1.58
N LEU A 75 5.54 -4.98 -1.89
CA LEU A 75 4.27 -5.66 -2.19
C LEU A 75 4.47 -6.66 -3.34
N THR A 76 3.99 -7.88 -3.14
CA THR A 76 4.11 -8.97 -4.12
C THR A 76 2.76 -9.31 -4.74
N ASP A 77 2.78 -9.86 -5.96
CA ASP A 77 1.59 -10.36 -6.67
C ASP A 77 0.80 -11.34 -5.79
N ARG A 78 1.51 -12.23 -5.08
CA ARG A 78 0.89 -13.22 -4.20
C ARG A 78 0.14 -12.58 -3.02
N GLN A 79 0.65 -11.49 -2.46
CA GLN A 79 -0.03 -10.77 -1.39
C GLN A 79 -1.31 -10.09 -1.90
N ILE A 80 -1.28 -9.51 -3.11
CA ILE A 80 -2.47 -8.95 -3.76
C ILE A 80 -3.52 -10.03 -4.00
N LEU A 81 -3.12 -11.18 -4.57
CA LEU A 81 -4.03 -12.29 -4.80
C LEU A 81 -4.66 -12.83 -3.50
N ILE A 82 -3.91 -12.84 -2.39
CA ILE A 82 -4.44 -13.22 -1.08
C ILE A 82 -5.48 -12.20 -0.60
N LEU A 83 -5.19 -10.89 -0.70
CA LEU A 83 -6.13 -9.85 -0.27
C LEU A 83 -7.41 -9.83 -1.13
N ASN A 84 -7.29 -10.05 -2.42
CA ASN A 84 -8.41 -10.13 -3.36
C ASN A 84 -9.40 -11.27 -3.05
N GLN A 85 -8.98 -12.30 -2.30
CA GLN A 85 -9.89 -13.36 -1.84
C GLN A 85 -10.89 -12.86 -0.79
N PHE A 86 -10.57 -11.78 -0.07
CA PHE A 86 -11.35 -11.32 1.08
C PHE A 86 -11.94 -9.92 0.86
N PHE A 87 -11.30 -9.07 0.06
CA PHE A 87 -11.67 -7.66 -0.08
C PHE A 87 -11.86 -7.29 -1.55
N GLU A 88 -12.69 -6.27 -1.79
CA GLU A 88 -12.94 -5.71 -3.11
C GLU A 88 -11.98 -4.57 -3.44
N ASP A 89 -11.56 -3.79 -2.43
CA ASP A 89 -10.64 -2.66 -2.58
C ASP A 89 -9.43 -2.81 -1.63
N ILE A 90 -8.24 -2.80 -2.19
CA ILE A 90 -6.98 -2.73 -1.46
C ILE A 90 -6.51 -1.29 -1.47
N ILE A 91 -6.55 -0.62 -0.33
CA ILE A 91 -6.13 0.77 -0.17
C ILE A 91 -4.71 0.81 0.39
N ILE A 92 -3.74 1.14 -0.44
CA ILE A 92 -2.34 1.19 -0.04
C ILE A 92 -2.01 2.59 0.47
N CYS A 93 -1.54 2.66 1.72
CA CYS A 93 -1.18 3.91 2.37
C CYS A 93 0.33 4.13 2.28
N PHE A 94 0.72 5.28 1.76
CA PHE A 94 2.11 5.70 1.65
C PHE A 94 2.36 6.95 2.50
N ASP A 95 3.58 7.05 3.00
CA ASP A 95 4.04 8.27 3.65
C ASP A 95 4.01 9.44 2.66
N GLY A 96 3.79 10.66 3.17
CA GLY A 96 3.63 11.88 2.37
C GLY A 96 4.94 12.46 1.85
N ASP A 97 5.92 11.63 1.48
CA ASP A 97 7.23 12.04 1.03
C ASP A 97 7.61 11.48 -0.35
N GLU A 98 8.78 11.87 -0.86
CA GLU A 98 9.30 11.39 -2.15
C GLU A 98 9.56 9.87 -2.14
N SER A 99 9.93 9.31 -0.99
CA SER A 99 10.16 7.86 -0.84
C SER A 99 8.86 7.09 -1.00
N GLY A 100 7.78 7.55 -0.33
CA GLY A 100 6.43 7.00 -0.45
C GLY A 100 5.91 7.09 -1.88
N TYR A 101 6.13 8.20 -2.59
CA TYR A 101 5.76 8.30 -4.01
C TYR A 101 6.50 7.28 -4.90
N LYS A 102 7.82 7.10 -4.70
CA LYS A 102 8.60 6.09 -5.43
C LYS A 102 8.17 4.67 -5.10
N ALA A 103 7.81 4.41 -3.85
CA ALA A 103 7.25 3.12 -3.44
C ALA A 103 5.89 2.87 -4.10
N ALA A 104 5.02 3.88 -4.17
CA ALA A 104 3.74 3.81 -4.85
C ALA A 104 3.87 3.50 -6.34
N LEU A 105 4.84 4.11 -7.01
CA LEU A 105 5.07 3.84 -8.44
C LEU A 105 5.50 2.39 -8.67
N ARG A 106 6.44 1.87 -7.87
CA ARG A 106 6.83 0.45 -7.94
C ARG A 106 5.67 -0.49 -7.63
N ALA A 107 4.87 -0.15 -6.60
CA ALA A 107 3.68 -0.92 -6.27
C ALA A 107 2.68 -0.91 -7.42
N ALA A 108 2.45 0.24 -8.07
CA ALA A 108 1.56 0.36 -9.21
C ALA A 108 2.00 -0.50 -10.40
N GLU A 109 3.27 -0.41 -10.79
CA GLU A 109 3.82 -1.16 -11.93
C GLU A 109 3.77 -2.68 -11.70
N ASN A 110 3.97 -3.13 -10.46
CA ASN A 110 3.91 -4.55 -10.11
C ASN A 110 2.46 -5.06 -10.01
N SER A 111 1.56 -4.25 -9.48
CA SER A 111 0.20 -4.68 -9.12
C SER A 111 -0.80 -4.58 -10.25
N ILE A 112 -0.54 -3.73 -11.26
CA ILE A 112 -1.54 -3.47 -12.30
C ILE A 112 -1.91 -4.71 -13.13
N LYS A 113 -0.97 -5.62 -13.31
CA LYS A 113 -1.17 -6.90 -14.00
C LYS A 113 -2.04 -7.90 -13.20
N GLU A 114 -2.18 -7.69 -11.90
CA GLU A 114 -2.97 -8.53 -11.00
C GLU A 114 -4.39 -7.98 -10.79
N LEU A 115 -4.76 -6.91 -11.50
CA LEU A 115 -6.11 -6.37 -11.45
C LEU A 115 -7.10 -7.39 -12.00
N GLN A 116 -8.18 -7.59 -11.24
CA GLN A 116 -9.28 -8.46 -11.61
C GLN A 116 -10.54 -7.62 -11.83
N PRO A 117 -11.48 -8.06 -12.67
CA PRO A 117 -12.80 -7.46 -12.73
C PRO A 117 -13.41 -7.37 -11.31
N GLU A 118 -14.05 -6.25 -10.99
CA GLU A 118 -14.68 -6.00 -9.67
C GLU A 118 -13.70 -5.81 -8.50
N LYS A 119 -12.38 -5.90 -8.70
CA LYS A 119 -11.36 -5.62 -7.70
C LYS A 119 -10.69 -4.27 -7.96
N GLN A 120 -10.39 -3.55 -6.91
CA GLN A 120 -9.75 -2.25 -6.97
C GLN A 120 -8.45 -2.22 -6.16
N ILE A 121 -7.48 -1.49 -6.67
CA ILE A 121 -6.29 -1.09 -5.93
C ILE A 121 -6.27 0.43 -5.96
N SER A 122 -6.22 1.01 -4.78
CA SER A 122 -6.26 2.45 -4.59
C SER A 122 -5.08 2.88 -3.73
N PHE A 123 -4.61 4.10 -3.94
CA PHE A 123 -3.51 4.70 -3.20
C PHE A 123 -3.98 5.90 -2.41
N ILE A 124 -3.42 6.08 -1.25
CA ILE A 124 -3.48 7.33 -0.48
C ILE A 124 -2.06 7.73 -0.08
N PHE A 125 -1.82 9.03 -0.10
CA PHE A 125 -0.60 9.64 0.39
C PHE A 125 -0.96 10.46 1.61
N LEU A 126 -0.31 10.16 2.73
CA LEU A 126 -0.52 10.93 3.96
C LEU A 126 0.02 12.36 3.75
N PRO A 127 -0.41 13.35 4.54
CA PRO A 127 0.19 14.66 4.53
C PRO A 127 1.69 14.61 4.82
N ASP A 128 2.45 15.59 4.33
CA ASP A 128 3.91 15.65 4.48
C ASP A 128 4.34 15.51 5.95
N GLY A 129 5.27 14.59 6.20
CA GLY A 129 5.78 14.25 7.53
C GLY A 129 4.85 13.38 8.40
N GLU A 130 3.73 12.90 7.87
CA GLU A 130 2.84 11.97 8.58
C GLU A 130 2.94 10.56 7.99
N ASP A 131 2.86 9.56 8.87
CA ASP A 131 2.62 8.16 8.57
C ASP A 131 1.20 7.75 9.04
N PRO A 132 0.71 6.54 8.70
CA PRO A 132 -0.63 6.11 9.10
C PRO A 132 -0.87 6.12 10.62
N ASP A 133 0.13 5.73 11.42
CA ASP A 133 0.05 5.72 12.88
C ASP A 133 -0.05 7.16 13.44
N SER A 134 0.86 8.05 13.04
CA SER A 134 0.88 9.43 13.50
C SER A 134 -0.40 10.18 13.13
N TYR A 135 -0.86 10.01 11.89
CA TYR A 135 -2.08 10.65 11.41
C TYR A 135 -3.33 10.19 12.17
N ALA A 136 -3.47 8.87 12.38
CA ALA A 136 -4.61 8.32 13.12
C ALA A 136 -4.59 8.71 14.60
N ASN A 137 -3.42 8.73 15.24
CA ASN A 137 -3.29 9.17 16.63
C ASN A 137 -3.64 10.65 16.81
N LYS A 138 -3.30 11.50 15.86
CA LYS A 138 -3.56 12.94 15.91
C LYS A 138 -5.01 13.29 15.58
N ASN A 139 -5.62 12.61 14.61
CA ASN A 139 -6.90 13.00 14.05
C ASN A 139 -8.05 12.07 14.44
N GLY A 140 -7.76 10.86 14.91
CA GLY A 140 -8.75 9.85 15.28
C GLY A 140 -9.34 9.08 14.08
N LYS A 141 -10.09 8.02 14.40
CA LYS A 141 -10.67 7.09 13.42
C LYS A 141 -11.50 7.76 12.33
N THR A 142 -12.45 8.60 12.73
CA THR A 142 -13.41 9.21 11.80
C THR A 142 -12.68 10.06 10.76
N ASN A 143 -11.78 10.93 11.22
CA ASN A 143 -11.02 11.79 10.31
C ASN A 143 -10.07 11.00 9.41
N PHE A 144 -9.47 9.90 9.89
CA PHE A 144 -8.68 9.00 9.05
C PHE A 144 -9.53 8.39 7.93
N ILE A 145 -10.71 7.85 8.26
CA ILE A 145 -11.62 7.25 7.28
C ILE A 145 -12.11 8.30 6.26
N ASP A 146 -12.47 9.49 6.72
CA ASP A 146 -12.94 10.56 5.84
C ASP A 146 -11.81 11.07 4.93
N PHE A 147 -10.60 11.22 5.46
CA PHE A 147 -9.42 11.56 4.68
C PHE A 147 -9.16 10.49 3.59
N THR A 148 -9.17 9.21 3.95
CA THR A 148 -8.91 8.14 2.97
C THR A 148 -9.96 8.08 1.86
N LYS A 149 -11.23 8.33 2.18
CA LYS A 149 -12.31 8.41 1.17
C LYS A 149 -12.13 9.57 0.20
N GLN A 150 -11.66 10.72 0.68
CA GLN A 150 -11.53 11.95 -0.12
C GLN A 150 -10.25 11.96 -0.95
N SER A 151 -9.15 11.42 -0.41
CA SER A 151 -7.83 11.46 -1.05
C SER A 151 -7.46 10.21 -1.84
N LYS A 152 -8.30 9.17 -1.79
CA LYS A 152 -8.10 7.92 -2.50
C LYS A 152 -8.02 8.14 -4.01
N ILE A 153 -6.94 7.65 -4.62
CA ILE A 153 -6.73 7.65 -6.08
C ILE A 153 -6.60 6.21 -6.58
N SER A 154 -7.30 5.85 -7.66
CA SER A 154 -7.17 4.52 -8.24
C SER A 154 -5.78 4.32 -8.86
N ILE A 155 -5.32 3.06 -8.91
CA ILE A 155 -4.05 2.70 -9.55
C ILE A 155 -3.98 3.20 -11.01
N HIS A 156 -5.08 3.13 -11.76
CA HIS A 156 -5.15 3.61 -13.14
C HIS A 156 -4.94 5.12 -13.23
N GLN A 157 -5.63 5.87 -12.37
CA GLN A 157 -5.49 7.33 -12.34
C GLN A 157 -4.10 7.75 -11.88
N PHE A 158 -3.52 7.04 -10.91
CA PHE A 158 -2.15 7.30 -10.43
C PHE A 158 -1.13 7.12 -11.57
N ILE A 159 -1.18 5.99 -12.28
CA ILE A 159 -0.29 5.70 -13.40
C ILE A 159 -0.49 6.71 -14.53
N PHE A 160 -1.74 7.01 -14.89
CA PHE A 160 -2.03 8.02 -15.91
C PHE A 160 -1.43 9.37 -15.55
N ASN A 161 -1.66 9.85 -14.34
CA ASN A 161 -1.16 11.14 -13.87
C ASN A 161 0.37 11.17 -13.87
N HIS A 162 1.03 10.10 -13.39
CA HIS A 162 2.49 10.01 -13.35
C HIS A 162 3.11 10.18 -14.75
N TYR A 163 2.65 9.41 -15.74
CA TYR A 163 3.20 9.51 -17.10
C TYR A 163 2.76 10.78 -17.84
N LYS A 164 1.57 11.30 -17.54
CA LYS A 164 1.10 12.57 -18.12
C LYS A 164 1.95 13.76 -17.68
N GLN A 165 2.35 13.83 -16.41
CA GLN A 165 3.20 14.89 -15.88
C GLN A 165 4.60 14.91 -16.53
N GLN A 166 5.09 13.77 -17.03
CA GLN A 166 6.37 13.65 -17.74
C GLN A 166 6.26 13.96 -19.25
N THR A 167 5.08 14.33 -19.71
CA THR A 167 4.79 14.49 -21.12
C THR A 167 4.59 15.95 -21.47
N ASP A 168 5.44 16.48 -22.35
CA ASP A 168 5.23 17.77 -22.98
C ASP A 168 4.05 17.71 -23.96
N ASN A 169 3.45 18.88 -24.26
CA ASN A 169 2.33 18.95 -25.21
C ASN A 169 2.77 18.90 -26.69
N ASN A 170 3.93 18.32 -27.01
CA ASN A 170 4.35 18.12 -28.38
C ASN A 170 3.93 16.74 -28.90
N PRO A 171 3.72 16.55 -30.24
CA PRO A 171 3.24 15.31 -30.82
C PRO A 171 4.11 14.08 -30.51
N SER A 172 5.44 14.25 -30.45
CA SER A 172 6.37 13.13 -30.19
C SER A 172 6.25 12.64 -28.75
N SER A 173 6.21 13.54 -27.77
CA SER A 173 5.98 13.19 -26.36
C SER A 173 4.62 12.53 -26.15
N MET A 174 3.58 13.02 -26.82
CA MET A 174 2.24 12.42 -26.75
C MET A 174 2.24 11.00 -27.33
N ALA A 175 2.92 10.74 -28.42
CA ALA A 175 3.03 9.39 -29.00
C ALA A 175 3.77 8.42 -28.06
N ILE A 176 4.83 8.88 -27.36
CA ILE A 176 5.55 8.08 -26.38
C ILE A 176 4.63 7.77 -25.17
N PHE A 177 3.90 8.74 -24.68
CA PHE A 177 2.92 8.59 -23.60
C PHE A 177 1.84 7.55 -23.97
N GLU A 178 1.21 7.69 -25.13
CA GLU A 178 0.21 6.72 -25.60
C GLU A 178 0.80 5.31 -25.72
N LYS A 179 1.99 5.17 -26.30
CA LYS A 179 2.67 3.88 -26.43
C LYS A 179 2.90 3.23 -25.05
N LYS A 180 3.32 4.02 -24.04
CA LYS A 180 3.53 3.54 -22.67
C LYS A 180 2.23 3.06 -22.04
N LEU A 181 1.14 3.84 -22.16
CA LEU A 181 -0.17 3.45 -21.65
C LEU A 181 -0.72 2.19 -22.32
N ARG A 182 -0.58 2.08 -23.65
CA ARG A 182 -0.99 0.85 -24.39
C ARG A 182 -0.19 -0.37 -23.95
N SER A 183 1.12 -0.21 -23.69
CA SER A 183 1.96 -1.29 -23.16
C SER A 183 1.48 -1.78 -21.80
N ILE A 184 1.10 -0.85 -20.90
CA ILE A 184 0.59 -1.17 -19.56
C ILE A 184 -0.79 -1.82 -19.67
N ALA A 185 -1.71 -1.25 -20.48
CA ALA A 185 -3.04 -1.81 -20.68
C ALA A 185 -3.01 -3.23 -21.28
N GLY A 186 -2.00 -3.55 -22.07
CA GLY A 186 -1.82 -4.89 -22.63
C GLY A 186 -1.32 -5.94 -21.61
N THR A 187 -1.03 -5.56 -20.36
CA THR A 187 -0.63 -6.48 -19.28
C THR A 187 -1.80 -6.84 -18.34
N ILE A 188 -2.93 -6.16 -18.47
CA ILE A 188 -4.18 -6.41 -17.76
C ILE A 188 -5.03 -7.40 -18.55
#